data_cf67bb9bd4e733197264e8105399fe5b
#
_entry.id   cf67bb9bd4e733197264e8105399fe5b
#
_cell.length_a   1.000
_cell.length_b   1.000
_cell.length_c   1.000
_cell.angle_alpha   90.00
_cell.angle_beta   90.00
_cell.angle_gamma   90.00
#
_symmetry.space_group_name_H-M   'P 1'
#
loop_
_entity.id
_entity.type
_entity.pdbx_description
1 polymer ?
#
loop_
_entity_poly.entity_id
_entity_poly.type
_entity_poly.pdbx_seq_one_letter_code
_entity_poly.pdbx_strand_id
1 'polypeptide(L)'
;MYPIPNTSVAIPKKVYELPLPKQFFSSESNNELRLHKLGEIRWIYLSLEPSKVWPMLQEYLNEKSELNISKANPKTGEIFTDENERNNSKNRFVFKIESGLQRESTEIFISYEVFKENRWSKNVDNEYIKTISTQILNGLSELGSVTGTSLVALNLNTVDKTEVFIDEDGFSKIRLMVNFPRAWSALQRTLSIAEFNVSDFDRDEGVFITKIKSDEGFFGRGETKEVKIFVEKIAQNETIISILLGEEDKEIVQEIISQINQVLS
;
A
#
# COMPACT_ATOMS: atom_id res chain seq x y z
N MET A 1 -25.84 -49.12 23.87
CA MET A 1 -24.68 -48.26 24.17
C MET A 1 -23.88 -48.10 22.87
N TYR A 2 -24.02 -47.00 22.16
CA TYR A 2 -23.29 -46.75 20.90
C TYR A 2 -21.92 -46.14 21.22
N PRO A 3 -20.80 -46.64 20.66
CA PRO A 3 -19.50 -46.04 20.89
C PRO A 3 -19.39 -44.68 20.23
N ILE A 4 -18.98 -43.67 20.98
CA ILE A 4 -18.68 -42.33 20.49
C ILE A 4 -17.38 -42.43 19.65
N PRO A 5 -17.37 -42.04 18.39
CA PRO A 5 -16.14 -42.04 17.62
C PRO A 5 -15.15 -41.01 18.18
N ASN A 6 -13.96 -41.46 18.46
CA ASN A 6 -12.88 -40.66 18.95
C ASN A 6 -12.31 -39.84 17.77
N THR A 7 -12.91 -38.67 17.49
CA THR A 7 -12.45 -37.73 16.46
C THR A 7 -11.47 -36.73 17.06
N SER A 8 -10.27 -37.20 17.38
CA SER A 8 -9.11 -36.32 17.42
C SER A 8 -8.59 -36.12 15.99
N VAL A 9 -9.36 -35.45 15.15
CA VAL A 9 -8.84 -34.93 13.90
C VAL A 9 -7.99 -33.74 14.29
N ALA A 10 -6.66 -33.92 14.26
CA ALA A 10 -5.73 -32.81 14.29
C ALA A 10 -6.06 -31.93 13.07
N ILE A 11 -6.72 -30.81 13.30
CA ILE A 11 -6.92 -29.77 12.29
C ILE A 11 -5.52 -29.29 11.95
N PRO A 12 -4.99 -29.53 10.72
CA PRO A 12 -3.74 -28.92 10.34
C PRO A 12 -3.94 -27.42 10.46
N LYS A 13 -3.21 -26.76 11.35
CA LYS A 13 -3.06 -25.29 11.32
C LYS A 13 -2.45 -24.95 9.97
N LYS A 14 -3.27 -24.78 8.94
CA LYS A 14 -2.86 -24.07 7.76
C LYS A 14 -2.57 -22.67 8.24
N VAL A 15 -1.30 -22.35 8.31
CA VAL A 15 -0.86 -20.95 8.39
C VAL A 15 -1.41 -20.32 7.13
N TYR A 16 -2.48 -19.56 7.28
CA TYR A 16 -3.07 -18.81 6.17
C TYR A 16 -2.16 -17.60 5.95
N GLU A 17 -1.21 -17.76 5.03
CA GLU A 17 -0.42 -16.62 4.59
C GLU A 17 -1.36 -15.65 3.85
N LEU A 18 -1.61 -14.50 4.47
CA LEU A 18 -2.28 -13.39 3.80
C LEU A 18 -1.51 -13.04 2.53
N PRO A 19 -2.20 -12.89 1.40
CA PRO A 19 -1.54 -12.44 0.19
C PRO A 19 -1.01 -11.02 0.43
N LEU A 20 0.29 -10.91 0.66
CA LEU A 20 1.01 -9.65 0.50
C LEU A 20 0.72 -9.10 -0.91
N PRO A 21 0.73 -7.77 -1.11
CA PRO A 21 0.73 -7.22 -2.46
C PRO A 21 1.75 -7.98 -3.29
N LYS A 22 1.29 -8.69 -4.32
CA LYS A 22 2.24 -9.45 -5.13
C LYS A 22 3.12 -8.45 -5.87
N GLN A 23 4.38 -8.47 -5.54
CA GLN A 23 5.42 -7.76 -6.27
C GLN A 23 5.69 -8.57 -7.53
N PHE A 24 5.37 -8.02 -8.72
CA PHE A 24 5.52 -8.76 -9.97
C PHE A 24 6.90 -8.61 -10.60
N PHE A 25 7.58 -7.49 -10.32
CA PHE A 25 8.94 -7.26 -10.74
C PHE A 25 9.66 -6.41 -9.69
N SER A 26 10.79 -6.88 -9.23
CA SER A 26 11.89 -6.04 -8.75
C SER A 26 12.95 -6.13 -9.84
N SER A 27 13.35 -5.02 -10.45
CA SER A 27 14.67 -5.01 -11.06
C SER A 27 15.64 -5.21 -9.91
N GLU A 28 16.47 -6.23 -9.98
CA GLU A 28 17.45 -6.56 -8.91
C GLU A 28 18.42 -5.42 -8.59
N SER A 29 18.41 -4.34 -9.38
CA SER A 29 19.31 -3.18 -9.24
C SER A 29 18.68 -1.94 -8.62
N ASN A 30 17.34 -1.80 -8.54
CA ASN A 30 16.69 -0.62 -7.96
C ASN A 30 15.42 -0.98 -7.22
N ASN A 31 15.45 -0.91 -5.88
CA ASN A 31 14.26 -0.95 -5.02
C ASN A 31 13.27 0.22 -5.27
N GLU A 32 13.54 1.03 -6.28
CA GLU A 32 12.91 2.32 -6.55
C GLU A 32 11.64 2.23 -7.39
N LEU A 33 11.43 1.14 -8.12
CA LEU A 33 10.30 0.97 -9.04
C LEU A 33 9.68 -0.43 -8.90
N ARG A 34 8.40 -0.51 -8.51
CA ARG A 34 7.72 -1.78 -8.24
C ARG A 34 6.26 -1.77 -8.68
N LEU A 35 5.81 -2.88 -9.28
CA LEU A 35 4.39 -3.10 -9.57
C LEU A 35 3.73 -3.90 -8.44
N HIS A 36 2.67 -3.37 -7.88
CA HIS A 36 1.89 -3.99 -6.81
C HIS A 36 0.48 -4.36 -7.28
N LYS A 37 -0.07 -5.42 -6.66
CA LYS A 37 -1.46 -5.83 -6.80
C LYS A 37 -2.04 -6.23 -5.45
N LEU A 38 -3.20 -5.67 -5.12
CA LEU A 38 -3.99 -6.06 -3.96
C LEU A 38 -5.45 -6.21 -4.38
N GLY A 39 -5.94 -7.45 -4.49
CA GLY A 39 -7.25 -7.73 -5.08
C GLY A 39 -7.32 -7.23 -6.53
N GLU A 40 -8.24 -6.31 -6.79
CA GLU A 40 -8.44 -5.69 -8.10
C GLU A 40 -7.61 -4.42 -8.30
N ILE A 41 -7.02 -3.89 -7.22
CA ILE A 41 -6.23 -2.66 -7.26
C ILE A 41 -4.82 -2.99 -7.75
N ARG A 42 -4.33 -2.21 -8.71
CA ARG A 42 -2.95 -2.26 -9.21
C ARG A 42 -2.34 -0.87 -9.15
N TRP A 43 -1.09 -0.80 -8.72
CA TRP A 43 -0.35 0.45 -8.74
C TRP A 43 1.13 0.21 -8.95
N ILE A 44 1.78 1.20 -9.53
CA ILE A 44 3.24 1.25 -9.64
C ILE A 44 3.73 2.17 -8.52
N TYR A 45 4.63 1.67 -7.71
CA TYR A 45 5.36 2.43 -6.71
C TYR A 45 6.67 2.94 -7.32
N LEU A 46 6.99 4.21 -7.05
CA LEU A 46 8.27 4.83 -7.39
C LEU A 46 8.83 5.57 -6.17
N SER A 47 10.14 5.43 -5.94
CA SER A 47 10.90 6.19 -4.92
C SER A 47 11.28 7.57 -5.46
N LEU A 48 10.30 8.30 -5.98
CA LEU A 48 10.40 9.65 -6.54
C LEU A 48 9.15 10.43 -6.18
N GLU A 49 9.29 11.74 -5.98
CA GLU A 49 8.17 12.63 -5.72
C GLU A 49 7.16 12.67 -6.88
N PRO A 50 5.86 12.82 -6.62
CA PRO A 50 4.82 12.92 -7.64
C PRO A 50 5.07 13.99 -8.69
N SER A 51 5.64 15.12 -8.31
CA SER A 51 5.99 16.22 -9.23
C SER A 51 7.05 15.83 -10.27
N LYS A 52 7.89 14.84 -9.99
CA LYS A 52 8.87 14.26 -10.93
C LYS A 52 8.24 13.14 -11.76
N VAL A 53 7.39 12.33 -11.15
CA VAL A 53 6.73 11.20 -11.82
C VAL A 53 5.66 11.67 -12.81
N TRP A 54 5.00 12.80 -12.53
CA TRP A 54 3.98 13.38 -13.39
C TRP A 54 4.46 13.61 -14.85
N PRO A 55 5.55 14.35 -15.11
CA PRO A 55 6.07 14.53 -16.46
C PRO A 55 6.62 13.23 -17.06
N MET A 56 7.24 12.35 -16.26
CA MET A 56 7.74 11.05 -16.73
C MET A 56 6.63 10.19 -17.33
N LEU A 57 5.50 10.08 -16.62
CA LEU A 57 4.36 9.29 -17.12
C LEU A 57 3.75 9.93 -18.37
N GLN A 58 3.66 11.27 -18.43
CA GLN A 58 3.16 11.97 -19.62
C GLN A 58 4.08 11.76 -20.83
N GLU A 59 5.38 11.87 -20.67
CA GLU A 59 6.37 11.61 -21.73
C GLU A 59 6.24 10.18 -22.24
N TYR A 60 6.20 9.20 -21.32
CA TYR A 60 6.02 7.81 -21.69
C TYR A 60 4.74 7.57 -22.50
N LEU A 61 3.61 8.08 -22.01
CA LEU A 61 2.31 7.87 -22.64
C LEU A 61 2.23 8.53 -24.03
N ASN A 62 2.79 9.72 -24.21
CA ASN A 62 2.73 10.46 -25.47
C ASN A 62 3.76 9.99 -26.50
N GLU A 63 4.94 9.57 -26.08
CA GLU A 63 6.06 9.36 -27.01
C GLU A 63 6.43 7.89 -27.21
N LYS A 64 6.16 7.04 -26.20
CA LYS A 64 6.67 5.66 -26.19
C LYS A 64 5.57 4.59 -26.09
N SER A 65 4.32 5.00 -25.81
CA SER A 65 3.20 4.06 -25.71
C SER A 65 2.19 4.27 -26.83
N GLU A 66 1.32 3.27 -27.02
CA GLU A 66 0.15 3.39 -27.90
C GLU A 66 -1.04 4.08 -27.21
N LEU A 67 -0.84 4.50 -25.95
CA LEU A 67 -1.86 5.12 -25.11
C LEU A 67 -1.67 6.64 -25.11
N ASN A 68 -2.31 7.33 -26.02
CA ASN A 68 -2.28 8.81 -26.05
C ASN A 68 -3.08 9.41 -24.90
N ILE A 69 -2.67 10.58 -24.43
CA ILE A 69 -3.36 11.32 -23.37
C ILE A 69 -4.49 12.16 -23.98
N SER A 70 -5.74 11.92 -23.55
CA SER A 70 -6.88 12.78 -23.90
C SER A 70 -7.06 13.93 -22.91
N LYS A 71 -6.81 13.68 -21.64
CA LYS A 71 -6.95 14.68 -20.58
C LYS A 71 -5.99 14.41 -19.43
N ALA A 72 -5.36 15.46 -18.92
CA ALA A 72 -4.52 15.39 -17.74
C ALA A 72 -4.86 16.54 -16.78
N ASN A 73 -5.02 16.23 -15.50
CA ASN A 73 -5.31 17.20 -14.45
C ASN A 73 -4.24 17.10 -13.33
N PRO A 74 -3.26 18.00 -13.30
CA PRO A 74 -2.20 17.96 -12.30
C PRO A 74 -2.70 18.27 -10.88
N LYS A 75 -3.85 18.94 -10.72
CA LYS A 75 -4.42 19.22 -9.39
C LYS A 75 -4.96 17.98 -8.72
N THR A 76 -5.57 17.09 -9.51
CA THR A 76 -6.11 15.82 -8.99
C THR A 76 -5.17 14.64 -9.19
N GLY A 77 -4.09 14.81 -9.96
CA GLY A 77 -3.16 13.73 -10.30
C GLY A 77 -3.73 12.72 -11.31
N GLU A 78 -4.79 13.08 -12.05
CA GLU A 78 -5.48 12.17 -12.96
C GLU A 78 -5.05 12.38 -14.41
N ILE A 79 -4.77 11.27 -15.10
CA ILE A 79 -4.49 11.23 -16.53
C ILE A 79 -5.46 10.22 -17.16
N PHE A 80 -6.17 10.65 -18.17
CA PHE A 80 -7.08 9.83 -18.98
C PHE A 80 -6.48 9.62 -20.36
N THR A 81 -6.52 8.39 -20.85
CA THR A 81 -6.12 8.10 -22.23
C THR A 81 -7.25 8.35 -23.20
N ASP A 82 -6.92 8.40 -24.49
CA ASP A 82 -7.90 8.38 -25.56
C ASP A 82 -8.81 7.14 -25.45
N GLU A 83 -10.03 7.30 -25.97
CA GLU A 83 -10.98 6.21 -26.08
C GLU A 83 -10.55 5.25 -27.19
N ASN A 84 -10.43 3.99 -26.87
CA ASN A 84 -10.18 2.92 -27.82
C ASN A 84 -11.37 1.98 -27.89
N GLU A 85 -11.51 1.26 -29.00
CA GLU A 85 -12.49 0.19 -29.15
C GLU A 85 -11.83 -1.18 -28.91
N ARG A 86 -12.36 -1.93 -27.95
CA ARG A 86 -11.99 -3.33 -27.69
C ARG A 86 -13.24 -4.11 -27.28
N ASN A 87 -13.41 -5.30 -27.86
CA ASN A 87 -14.58 -6.15 -27.59
C ASN A 87 -15.92 -5.42 -27.81
N ASN A 88 -16.02 -4.66 -28.92
CA ASN A 88 -17.20 -3.85 -29.27
C ASN A 88 -17.65 -2.86 -28.19
N SER A 89 -16.72 -2.39 -27.36
CA SER A 89 -17.00 -1.40 -26.35
C SER A 89 -15.90 -0.35 -26.32
N LYS A 90 -16.30 0.92 -26.14
CA LYS A 90 -15.34 1.98 -25.88
C LYS A 90 -14.69 1.76 -24.53
N ASN A 91 -13.40 1.95 -24.46
CA ASN A 91 -12.61 1.79 -23.24
C ASN A 91 -11.50 2.84 -23.16
N ARG A 92 -10.96 3.03 -21.94
CA ARG A 92 -9.83 3.91 -21.66
C ARG A 92 -9.09 3.47 -20.42
N PHE A 93 -7.86 3.91 -20.29
CA PHE A 93 -7.13 3.85 -19.02
C PHE A 93 -7.25 5.16 -18.27
N VAL A 94 -7.27 5.04 -16.95
CA VAL A 94 -7.19 6.17 -16.02
C VAL A 94 -6.03 5.89 -15.06
N PHE A 95 -5.06 6.81 -15.05
CA PHE A 95 -3.94 6.81 -14.13
C PHE A 95 -4.18 7.86 -13.06
N LYS A 96 -4.01 7.49 -11.81
CA LYS A 96 -4.08 8.38 -10.67
C LYS A 96 -2.73 8.40 -9.98
N ILE A 97 -2.07 9.54 -10.03
CA ILE A 97 -0.78 9.79 -9.40
C ILE A 97 -1.03 10.41 -8.03
N GLU A 98 -0.49 9.79 -7.00
CA GLU A 98 -0.60 10.27 -5.62
C GLU A 98 0.74 10.09 -4.89
N SER A 99 0.95 10.85 -3.80
CA SER A 99 2.03 10.54 -2.85
C SER A 99 1.89 9.10 -2.35
N GLY A 100 3.02 8.41 -2.23
CA GLY A 100 3.05 7.08 -1.62
C GLY A 100 2.85 7.13 -0.11
N LEU A 101 2.87 5.97 0.55
CA LEU A 101 2.94 5.88 2.00
C LEU A 101 4.31 6.31 2.52
N GLN A 102 5.37 5.93 1.81
CA GLN A 102 6.73 6.37 2.13
C GLN A 102 6.94 7.81 1.64
N ARG A 103 7.69 8.58 2.40
CA ARG A 103 8.07 9.95 2.03
C ARG A 103 8.79 9.97 0.68
N GLU A 104 8.64 11.06 -0.06
CA GLU A 104 9.27 11.27 -1.36
C GLU A 104 9.01 10.14 -2.36
N SER A 105 7.90 9.43 -2.19
CA SER A 105 7.49 8.34 -3.08
C SER A 105 6.17 8.64 -3.77
N THR A 106 5.92 7.92 -4.86
CA THR A 106 4.72 8.04 -5.69
C THR A 106 4.08 6.69 -5.87
N GLU A 107 2.76 6.69 -5.91
CA GLU A 107 1.94 5.56 -6.33
C GLU A 107 1.10 5.96 -7.54
N ILE A 108 1.25 5.23 -8.65
CA ILE A 108 0.45 5.38 -9.87
C ILE A 108 -0.59 4.27 -9.86
N PHE A 109 -1.83 4.58 -9.50
CA PHE A 109 -2.96 3.65 -9.61
C PHE A 109 -3.42 3.54 -11.06
N ILE A 110 -3.63 2.31 -11.50
CA ILE A 110 -4.02 1.99 -12.88
C ILE A 110 -5.43 1.42 -12.85
N SER A 111 -6.34 2.11 -13.52
CA SER A 111 -7.72 1.68 -13.71
C SER A 111 -8.03 1.54 -15.20
N TYR A 112 -8.75 0.49 -15.56
CA TYR A 112 -9.29 0.28 -16.89
C TYR A 112 -10.80 0.50 -16.84
N GLU A 113 -11.31 1.37 -17.67
CA GLU A 113 -12.73 1.74 -17.72
C GLU A 113 -13.34 1.35 -19.06
N VAL A 114 -14.56 0.86 -19.00
CA VAL A 114 -15.37 0.52 -20.17
C VAL A 114 -16.65 1.32 -20.14
N PHE A 115 -17.02 1.88 -21.29
CA PHE A 115 -18.26 2.64 -21.46
C PHE A 115 -19.43 1.67 -21.71
N LYS A 116 -20.32 1.58 -20.72
CA LYS A 116 -21.55 0.76 -20.78
C LYS A 116 -22.71 1.54 -20.20
N GLU A 117 -23.90 1.34 -20.74
CA GLU A 117 -25.13 1.97 -20.24
C GLU A 117 -24.99 3.50 -20.05
N ASN A 118 -24.34 4.15 -21.02
CA ASN A 118 -24.12 5.60 -21.05
C ASN A 118 -23.25 6.16 -19.90
N ARG A 119 -22.40 5.30 -19.28
CA ARG A 119 -21.47 5.68 -18.21
C ARG A 119 -20.16 4.91 -18.30
N TRP A 120 -19.09 5.50 -17.78
CA TRP A 120 -17.82 4.84 -17.55
C TRP A 120 -17.89 4.00 -16.27
N SER A 121 -17.46 2.75 -16.35
CA SER A 121 -17.36 1.85 -15.21
C SER A 121 -16.04 1.11 -15.20
N LYS A 122 -15.46 0.90 -14.01
CA LYS A 122 -14.24 0.11 -13.88
C LYS A 122 -14.49 -1.31 -14.35
N ASN A 123 -13.54 -1.83 -15.12
CA ASN A 123 -13.55 -3.21 -15.60
C ASN A 123 -12.29 -3.93 -15.11
N VAL A 124 -12.46 -5.19 -14.77
CA VAL A 124 -11.40 -6.06 -14.26
C VAL A 124 -10.93 -7.00 -15.37
N ASP A 125 -10.31 -6.45 -16.42
CA ASP A 125 -9.55 -7.26 -17.39
C ASP A 125 -8.13 -7.45 -16.84
N ASN A 126 -7.96 -8.45 -15.97
CA ASN A 126 -6.73 -8.66 -15.22
C ASN A 126 -5.50 -8.85 -16.11
N GLU A 127 -5.61 -9.54 -17.24
CA GLU A 127 -4.48 -9.78 -18.13
C GLU A 127 -4.12 -8.53 -18.94
N TYR A 128 -5.11 -7.80 -19.44
CA TYR A 128 -4.86 -6.58 -20.19
C TYR A 128 -4.26 -5.49 -19.30
N ILE A 129 -4.84 -5.27 -18.11
CA ILE A 129 -4.30 -4.30 -17.14
C ILE A 129 -2.88 -4.70 -16.72
N LYS A 130 -2.60 -5.99 -16.53
CA LYS A 130 -1.26 -6.47 -16.20
C LYS A 130 -0.26 -6.17 -17.31
N THR A 131 -0.62 -6.44 -18.56
CA THR A 131 0.24 -6.17 -19.72
C THR A 131 0.60 -4.69 -19.80
N ILE A 132 -0.41 -3.81 -19.76
CA ILE A 132 -0.21 -2.36 -19.79
C ILE A 132 0.60 -1.88 -18.58
N SER A 133 0.30 -2.38 -17.38
CA SER A 133 1.05 -2.02 -16.17
C SER A 133 2.53 -2.40 -16.27
N THR A 134 2.84 -3.55 -16.87
CA THR A 134 4.21 -4.01 -17.09
C THR A 134 4.93 -3.16 -18.14
N GLN A 135 4.25 -2.80 -19.22
CA GLN A 135 4.79 -1.92 -20.24
C GLN A 135 5.15 -0.54 -19.69
N ILE A 136 4.23 0.04 -18.87
CA ILE A 136 4.48 1.32 -18.20
C ILE A 136 5.65 1.21 -17.22
N LEU A 137 5.70 0.16 -16.40
CA LEU A 137 6.82 -0.07 -15.48
C LEU A 137 8.16 -0.08 -16.20
N ASN A 138 8.26 -0.85 -17.29
CA ASN A 138 9.48 -0.94 -18.09
C ASN A 138 9.83 0.40 -18.74
N GLY A 139 8.84 1.10 -19.31
CA GLY A 139 9.05 2.40 -19.93
C GLY A 139 9.50 3.49 -18.95
N LEU A 140 8.92 3.52 -17.75
CA LEU A 140 9.37 4.44 -16.70
C LEU A 140 10.77 4.10 -16.19
N SER A 141 11.14 2.81 -16.13
CA SER A 141 12.49 2.37 -15.80
C SER A 141 13.55 2.84 -16.83
N GLU A 142 13.18 2.86 -18.13
CA GLU A 142 14.05 3.31 -19.21
C GLU A 142 14.24 4.84 -19.24
N LEU A 143 13.20 5.61 -18.88
CA LEU A 143 13.27 7.07 -18.80
C LEU A 143 14.23 7.54 -17.69
N GLY A 144 14.35 6.75 -16.63
CA GLY A 144 15.24 7.07 -15.51
C GLY A 144 14.91 8.42 -14.85
N SER A 145 15.91 9.03 -14.19
CA SER A 145 15.77 10.31 -13.48
C SER A 145 15.98 11.55 -14.36
N VAL A 146 15.82 11.42 -15.68
CA VAL A 146 16.19 12.47 -16.65
C VAL A 146 15.17 13.60 -16.75
N THR A 147 13.94 13.36 -16.31
CA THR A 147 12.86 14.35 -16.40
C THR A 147 12.90 15.38 -15.27
N GLY A 148 12.62 16.63 -15.63
CA GLY A 148 12.56 17.72 -14.66
C GLY A 148 11.35 17.64 -13.71
N THR A 149 11.34 18.52 -12.70
CA THR A 149 10.21 18.64 -11.78
C THR A 149 9.09 19.48 -12.38
N SER A 150 7.86 19.00 -12.35
CA SER A 150 6.70 19.73 -12.83
C SER A 150 6.16 20.69 -11.76
N LEU A 151 6.26 21.98 -12.00
CA LEU A 151 5.76 23.01 -11.08
C LEU A 151 4.24 22.96 -10.91
N VAL A 152 3.50 22.55 -11.94
CA VAL A 152 2.02 22.43 -11.86
C VAL A 152 1.54 21.22 -11.08
N ALA A 153 2.42 20.26 -10.84
CA ALA A 153 2.13 19.05 -10.07
C ALA A 153 2.75 19.05 -8.66
N LEU A 154 3.36 20.16 -8.22
CA LEU A 154 3.95 20.27 -6.87
C LEU A 154 2.94 20.03 -5.75
N ASN A 155 1.67 20.34 -5.96
CA ASN A 155 0.62 20.08 -5.00
C ASN A 155 0.40 18.57 -4.73
N LEU A 156 0.85 17.69 -5.62
CA LEU A 156 0.77 16.24 -5.42
C LEU A 156 1.81 15.74 -4.40
N ASN A 157 2.89 16.50 -4.14
CA ASN A 157 3.93 16.16 -3.16
C ASN A 157 3.48 16.41 -1.71
N THR A 158 2.42 17.19 -1.48
CA THR A 158 2.10 17.75 -0.17
C THR A 158 1.18 16.85 0.68
N VAL A 159 0.78 15.71 0.20
CA VAL A 159 -0.15 14.83 0.91
C VAL A 159 0.63 13.70 1.58
N ASP A 160 1.06 13.95 2.84
CA ASP A 160 1.53 12.87 3.69
C ASP A 160 0.36 11.93 4.01
N LYS A 161 0.53 10.65 3.70
CA LYS A 161 -0.48 9.62 3.98
C LYS A 161 -0.32 9.00 5.36
N THR A 162 0.70 9.41 6.10
CA THR A 162 1.04 8.89 7.42
C THR A 162 1.17 10.04 8.41
N GLU A 163 0.47 9.95 9.53
CA GLU A 163 0.51 10.94 10.61
C GLU A 163 0.63 10.22 11.94
N VAL A 164 1.64 10.57 12.75
CA VAL A 164 1.72 10.14 14.15
C VAL A 164 1.04 11.18 15.03
N PHE A 165 0.14 10.76 15.88
CA PHE A 165 -0.56 11.62 16.82
C PHE A 165 -0.68 10.96 18.19
N ILE A 166 -0.99 11.75 19.21
CA ILE A 166 -1.24 11.29 20.57
C ILE A 166 -2.74 11.39 20.81
N ASP A 167 -3.35 10.33 21.33
CA ASP A 167 -4.77 10.31 21.66
C ASP A 167 -5.08 11.01 23.01
N GLU A 168 -6.36 11.06 23.39
CA GLU A 168 -6.83 11.70 24.61
C GLU A 168 -6.28 11.02 25.89
N ASP A 169 -5.93 9.73 25.82
CA ASP A 169 -5.36 8.95 26.92
C ASP A 169 -3.82 9.08 26.98
N GLY A 170 -3.22 9.79 26.02
CA GLY A 170 -1.78 10.04 25.93
C GLY A 170 -1.00 8.92 25.24
N PHE A 171 -1.64 8.04 24.48
CA PHE A 171 -0.97 7.01 23.68
C PHE A 171 -0.68 7.47 22.25
N SER A 172 0.52 7.15 21.77
CA SER A 172 0.90 7.40 20.37
C SER A 172 0.19 6.42 19.44
N LYS A 173 -0.32 6.95 18.32
CA LYS A 173 -1.01 6.18 17.25
C LYS A 173 -0.54 6.66 15.88
N ILE A 174 -0.74 5.83 14.86
CA ILE A 174 -0.49 6.22 13.46
C ILE A 174 -1.84 6.27 12.73
N ARG A 175 -2.10 7.41 12.09
CA ARG A 175 -3.19 7.57 11.13
C ARG A 175 -2.65 7.35 9.73
N LEU A 176 -3.30 6.47 8.98
CA LEU A 176 -3.00 6.19 7.58
C LEU A 176 -4.16 6.66 6.70
N MET A 177 -3.88 7.54 5.73
CA MET A 177 -4.85 8.02 4.75
C MET A 177 -5.05 7.01 3.61
N VAL A 178 -5.29 5.76 3.97
CA VAL A 178 -5.56 4.65 3.05
C VAL A 178 -6.63 3.74 3.62
N ASN A 179 -7.27 2.94 2.74
CA ASN A 179 -8.26 1.96 3.18
C ASN A 179 -7.61 0.80 3.98
N PHE A 180 -8.42 0.13 4.79
CA PHE A 180 -8.00 -0.97 5.66
C PHE A 180 -7.17 -2.06 4.94
N PRO A 181 -7.55 -2.59 3.75
CA PRO A 181 -6.74 -3.62 3.09
C PRO A 181 -5.31 -3.16 2.76
N ARG A 182 -5.13 -1.89 2.39
CA ARG A 182 -3.80 -1.32 2.13
C ARG A 182 -3.02 -1.09 3.41
N ALA A 183 -3.66 -0.52 4.44
CA ALA A 183 -3.07 -0.31 5.75
C ALA A 183 -2.59 -1.64 6.36
N TRP A 184 -3.43 -2.68 6.30
CA TRP A 184 -3.10 -4.01 6.75
C TRP A 184 -1.87 -4.59 6.06
N SER A 185 -1.85 -4.55 4.72
CA SER A 185 -0.71 -5.06 3.93
C SER A 185 0.57 -4.25 4.14
N ALA A 186 0.45 -2.93 4.32
CA ALA A 186 1.58 -2.07 4.61
C ALA A 186 2.17 -2.39 5.99
N LEU A 187 1.31 -2.48 7.03
CA LEU A 187 1.76 -2.82 8.38
C LEU A 187 2.39 -4.22 8.43
N GLN A 188 1.79 -5.23 7.81
CA GLN A 188 2.36 -6.58 7.76
C GLN A 188 3.77 -6.57 7.18
N ARG A 189 3.98 -5.84 6.09
CA ARG A 189 5.31 -5.67 5.48
C ARG A 189 6.25 -4.91 6.40
N THR A 190 5.78 -3.83 7.01
CA THR A 190 6.56 -3.03 7.97
C THR A 190 7.04 -3.87 9.14
N LEU A 191 6.16 -4.65 9.75
CA LEU A 191 6.50 -5.55 10.85
C LEU A 191 7.57 -6.59 10.45
N SER A 192 7.49 -7.09 9.21
CA SER A 192 8.50 -8.00 8.67
C SER A 192 9.86 -7.33 8.44
N ILE A 193 9.88 -6.10 7.92
CA ILE A 193 11.13 -5.34 7.65
C ILE A 193 11.77 -4.87 8.96
N ALA A 194 10.95 -4.42 9.91
CA ALA A 194 11.39 -3.99 11.23
C ALA A 194 11.70 -5.17 12.19
N GLU A 195 11.71 -6.41 11.66
CA GLU A 195 12.04 -7.64 12.37
C GLU A 195 11.18 -7.92 13.62
N PHE A 196 9.93 -7.42 13.64
CA PHE A 196 9.00 -7.78 14.69
C PHE A 196 8.64 -9.26 14.62
N ASN A 197 8.73 -9.95 15.75
CA ASN A 197 8.37 -11.37 15.84
C ASN A 197 6.84 -11.51 15.94
N VAL A 198 6.15 -11.48 14.79
CA VAL A 198 4.71 -11.70 14.71
C VAL A 198 4.41 -13.17 14.97
N SER A 199 3.74 -13.46 16.10
CA SER A 199 3.38 -14.81 16.50
C SER A 199 2.03 -15.26 15.98
N ASP A 200 1.09 -14.31 15.79
CA ASP A 200 -0.25 -14.58 15.30
C ASP A 200 -0.88 -13.28 14.76
N PHE A 201 -1.96 -13.42 13.98
CA PHE A 201 -2.76 -12.29 13.51
C PHE A 201 -4.19 -12.72 13.20
N ASP A 202 -5.14 -11.80 13.40
CA ASP A 202 -6.51 -11.93 12.98
C ASP A 202 -6.91 -10.68 12.15
N ARG A 203 -7.21 -10.91 10.88
CA ARG A 203 -7.56 -9.81 9.98
C ARG A 203 -8.98 -9.31 10.16
N ASP A 204 -9.89 -10.19 10.56
CA ASP A 204 -11.30 -9.82 10.73
C ASP A 204 -11.45 -8.97 12.01
N GLU A 205 -10.67 -9.27 13.03
CA GLU A 205 -10.50 -8.44 14.23
C GLU A 205 -9.52 -7.28 14.05
N GLY A 206 -8.73 -7.26 12.98
CA GLY A 206 -7.75 -6.21 12.71
C GLY A 206 -6.57 -6.21 13.66
N VAL A 207 -6.08 -7.38 14.12
CA VAL A 207 -5.03 -7.46 15.13
C VAL A 207 -3.81 -8.26 14.67
N PHE A 208 -2.60 -7.77 15.00
CA PHE A 208 -1.35 -8.52 14.96
C PHE A 208 -0.87 -8.74 16.39
N ILE A 209 -0.41 -9.95 16.69
CA ILE A 209 0.19 -10.31 17.98
C ILE A 209 1.69 -10.49 17.76
N THR A 210 2.48 -9.69 18.44
CA THR A 210 3.94 -9.73 18.34
C THR A 210 4.58 -9.93 19.70
N LYS A 211 5.78 -10.49 19.72
CA LYS A 211 6.58 -10.66 20.93
C LYS A 211 7.80 -9.75 20.86
N ILE A 212 7.91 -8.85 21.81
CA ILE A 212 9.03 -7.93 21.93
C ILE A 212 9.91 -8.39 23.06
N LYS A 213 11.20 -8.56 22.78
CA LYS A 213 12.22 -8.81 23.80
C LYS A 213 12.79 -7.48 24.25
N SER A 214 12.92 -7.31 25.54
CA SER A 214 13.65 -6.17 26.08
C SER A 214 15.15 -6.46 26.09
N ASP A 215 15.89 -5.74 25.26
CA ASP A 215 17.32 -5.58 25.44
C ASP A 215 17.55 -4.41 26.41
N GLU A 216 18.04 -4.72 27.60
CA GLU A 216 18.65 -3.82 28.62
C GLU A 216 18.01 -2.42 28.86
N GLY A 217 16.69 -2.30 28.95
CA GLY A 217 16.14 -0.99 29.32
C GLY A 217 14.64 -0.90 29.52
N PHE A 218 13.84 -1.54 28.72
CA PHE A 218 12.40 -1.32 28.72
C PHE A 218 11.59 -2.21 29.68
N PHE A 219 11.89 -3.51 29.75
CA PHE A 219 11.07 -4.46 30.51
C PHE A 219 11.80 -5.23 31.59
N GLY A 220 13.05 -4.89 31.93
CA GLY A 220 13.89 -5.75 32.77
C GLY A 220 14.59 -6.84 31.94
N ARG A 221 15.72 -7.31 32.41
CA ARG A 221 16.61 -8.23 31.69
C ARG A 221 15.88 -9.51 31.24
N GLY A 222 15.65 -9.63 29.92
CA GLY A 222 15.23 -10.91 29.29
C GLY A 222 13.74 -11.21 29.35
N GLU A 223 12.87 -10.29 29.76
CA GLU A 223 11.42 -10.48 29.69
C GLU A 223 10.91 -10.30 28.25
N THR A 224 10.02 -11.20 27.84
CA THR A 224 9.32 -11.09 26.56
C THR A 224 7.88 -10.69 26.84
N LYS A 225 7.46 -9.53 26.35
CA LYS A 225 6.05 -9.10 26.43
C LYS A 225 5.33 -9.38 25.11
N GLU A 226 4.09 -9.83 25.23
CA GLU A 226 3.19 -9.94 24.10
C GLU A 226 2.53 -8.58 23.89
N VAL A 227 2.60 -8.07 22.66
CA VAL A 227 2.06 -6.77 22.25
C VAL A 227 1.04 -6.99 21.16
N LYS A 228 -0.13 -6.38 21.33
CA LYS A 228 -1.20 -6.39 20.31
C LYS A 228 -1.19 -5.07 19.56
N ILE A 229 -1.06 -5.16 18.24
CA ILE A 229 -1.10 -4.03 17.32
C ILE A 229 -2.42 -4.10 16.56
N PHE A 230 -3.27 -3.10 16.75
CA PHE A 230 -4.58 -3.01 16.12
C PHE A 230 -4.52 -2.15 14.86
N VAL A 231 -5.27 -2.56 13.86
CA VAL A 231 -5.53 -1.84 12.62
C VAL A 231 -7.02 -1.61 12.53
N GLU A 232 -7.45 -0.38 12.73
CA GLU A 232 -8.86 -0.04 12.81
C GLU A 232 -9.30 0.86 11.66
N LYS A 233 -10.36 0.45 10.95
CA LYS A 233 -10.94 1.25 9.89
C LYS A 233 -11.80 2.35 10.48
N ILE A 234 -11.42 3.60 10.25
CA ILE A 234 -12.18 4.78 10.70
C ILE A 234 -13.12 5.29 9.60
N ALA A 235 -12.62 5.37 8.35
CA ALA A 235 -13.41 5.78 7.19
C ALA A 235 -13.03 4.95 5.95
N GLN A 236 -13.61 5.28 4.80
CA GLN A 236 -13.33 4.55 3.56
C GLN A 236 -11.83 4.53 3.20
N ASN A 237 -11.14 5.66 3.39
CA ASN A 237 -9.72 5.85 3.11
C ASN A 237 -8.97 6.37 4.35
N GLU A 238 -9.34 5.92 5.52
CA GLU A 238 -8.70 6.28 6.77
C GLU A 238 -8.66 5.08 7.70
N THR A 239 -7.47 4.78 8.20
CA THR A 239 -7.19 3.64 9.08
C THR A 239 -6.26 4.10 10.20
N ILE A 240 -6.49 3.66 11.42
CA ILE A 240 -5.62 3.94 12.57
C ILE A 240 -4.90 2.65 12.98
N ILE A 241 -3.61 2.79 13.26
CA ILE A 241 -2.80 1.77 13.92
C ILE A 241 -2.61 2.20 15.37
N SER A 242 -2.94 1.32 16.30
CA SER A 242 -2.78 1.52 17.73
C SER A 242 -2.16 0.30 18.40
N ILE A 243 -1.60 0.48 19.59
CA ILE A 243 -0.98 -0.58 20.38
C ILE A 243 -1.68 -0.63 21.72
N LEU A 244 -2.08 -1.83 22.13
CA LEU A 244 -2.64 -2.06 23.46
C LEU A 244 -1.56 -2.58 24.40
N LEU A 245 -1.19 -1.74 25.35
CA LEU A 245 -0.34 -2.07 26.50
C LEU A 245 -0.90 -1.34 27.75
N GLY A 246 -0.35 -1.62 28.94
CA GLY A 246 -0.78 -0.93 30.18
C GLY A 246 -0.48 0.56 30.16
N GLU A 247 -1.16 1.33 31.03
CA GLU A 247 -0.98 2.79 31.13
C GLU A 247 0.46 3.20 31.49
N GLU A 248 1.17 2.34 32.20
CA GLU A 248 2.59 2.51 32.58
C GLU A 248 3.56 2.30 31.40
N ASP A 249 3.08 1.78 30.27
CA ASP A 249 3.90 1.40 29.10
C ASP A 249 3.85 2.46 27.97
N LYS A 250 3.43 3.71 28.24
CA LYS A 250 3.28 4.76 27.21
C LYS A 250 4.55 5.06 26.42
N GLU A 251 5.70 5.08 27.10
CA GLU A 251 7.00 5.30 26.44
C GLU A 251 7.34 4.15 25.48
N ILE A 252 7.01 2.93 25.85
CA ILE A 252 7.20 1.73 25.03
C ILE A 252 6.30 1.77 23.79
N VAL A 253 5.03 2.14 23.98
CA VAL A 253 4.09 2.35 22.87
C VAL A 253 4.63 3.40 21.91
N GLN A 254 5.13 4.51 22.41
CA GLN A 254 5.70 5.59 21.60
C GLN A 254 6.91 5.09 20.78
N GLU A 255 7.78 4.29 21.37
CA GLU A 255 8.94 3.75 20.66
C GLU A 255 8.54 2.77 19.59
N ILE A 256 7.64 1.82 19.87
CA ILE A 256 7.13 0.87 18.89
C ILE A 256 6.45 1.61 17.72
N ILE A 257 5.61 2.59 18.01
CA ILE A 257 4.96 3.43 17.01
C ILE A 257 6.00 4.19 16.17
N SER A 258 7.05 4.70 16.80
CA SER A 258 8.14 5.38 16.09
C SER A 258 8.90 4.43 15.14
N GLN A 259 9.23 3.23 15.59
CA GLN A 259 9.88 2.20 14.76
C GLN A 259 9.00 1.79 13.57
N ILE A 260 7.70 1.56 13.83
CA ILE A 260 6.73 1.25 12.77
C ILE A 260 6.66 2.41 11.77
N ASN A 261 6.54 3.64 12.26
CA ASN A 261 6.42 4.81 11.40
C ASN A 261 7.69 5.04 10.56
N GLN A 262 8.87 4.80 11.10
CA GLN A 262 10.15 4.97 10.39
C GLN A 262 10.26 4.07 9.16
N VAL A 263 9.69 2.86 9.20
CA VAL A 263 9.70 1.92 8.08
C VAL A 263 8.51 2.15 7.14
N LEU A 264 7.42 2.67 7.68
CA LEU A 264 6.15 2.83 6.97
C LEU A 264 6.11 4.13 6.15
N SER A 265 6.80 5.19 6.63
CA SER A 265 6.79 6.55 6.04
C SER A 265 8.09 6.90 5.27
#